data_10b54150ac19ddd7b4df24453284af11
#
_entry.id   10b54150ac19ddd7b4df24453284af11
#
_cell.length_a   1.000
_cell.length_b   1.000
_cell.length_c   1.000
_cell.angle_alpha   90.00
_cell.angle_beta   90.00
_cell.angle_gamma   90.00
#
_symmetry.space_group_name_H-M   'P 1'
#
loop_
_entity.id
_entity.type
_entity.pdbx_description
1 polymer ?
#
loop_
_entity_poly.entity_id
_entity_poly.type
_entity_poly.pdbx_seq_one_letter_code
_entity_poly.pdbx_strand_id
1 'polypeptide(L)'
;MAALGESQIFRDLMRFKPESLSANAWAVRAGVSRTVWTDMRRHGNPSRRTLEKLLSAIGSSVAEFEALRLGPEPRRSAATPGYIGDFAASWTPAPLARLPLVASGLGGEWTTPEGPIEVTEINPREQIDRLARPPVLARDPEAFAFTIVGTAMWPRFRAGSRIAVSPRSPVAVGDEVVARLRPAEGAAHPGTERALVMHLVRRSETFFELRQFNPDRTFRIDTAEIEAMLKIVGELI
;
A
#
# COMPACT_ATOMS: atom_id res chain seq x y z
N MET A 1 1.95 -20.20 30.86
CA MET A 1 3.11 -19.65 30.14
C MET A 1 2.93 -19.95 28.66
N ALA A 2 2.51 -18.97 27.86
CA ALA A 2 2.34 -19.14 26.43
C ALA A 2 3.73 -19.27 25.78
N ALA A 3 3.94 -20.33 25.01
CA ALA A 3 5.15 -20.53 24.22
C ALA A 3 5.28 -19.38 23.22
N LEU A 4 6.32 -18.57 23.38
CA LEU A 4 6.71 -17.56 22.41
C LEU A 4 7.02 -18.27 21.08
N GLY A 5 6.10 -18.19 20.14
CA GLY A 5 6.21 -18.82 18.83
C GLY A 5 7.46 -18.32 18.10
N GLU A 6 8.23 -19.24 17.55
CA GLU A 6 9.37 -18.91 16.69
C GLU A 6 8.92 -18.08 15.49
N SER A 7 9.71 -17.07 15.10
CA SER A 7 9.39 -16.22 13.96
C SER A 7 9.30 -17.03 12.65
N GLN A 8 8.42 -16.59 11.75
CA GLN A 8 8.21 -17.25 10.46
C GLN A 8 9.50 -17.32 9.63
N ILE A 9 10.26 -16.22 9.58
CA ILE A 9 11.51 -16.15 8.80
C ILE A 9 12.59 -17.10 9.33
N PHE A 10 12.64 -17.32 10.65
CA PHE A 10 13.53 -18.30 11.25
C PHE A 10 13.17 -19.72 10.80
N ARG A 11 11.89 -20.07 10.84
CA ARG A 11 11.40 -21.40 10.40
C ARG A 11 11.70 -21.64 8.91
N ASP A 12 11.50 -20.60 8.07
CA ASP A 12 11.74 -20.70 6.64
C ASP A 12 13.25 -20.88 6.35
N LEU A 13 14.13 -20.16 7.03
CA LEU A 13 15.58 -20.33 6.93
C LEU A 13 16.02 -21.71 7.39
N MET A 14 15.43 -22.25 8.46
CA MET A 14 15.77 -23.59 8.93
C MET A 14 15.33 -24.69 7.94
N ARG A 15 14.25 -24.50 7.20
CA ARG A 15 13.85 -25.38 6.09
C ARG A 15 14.77 -25.27 4.88
N PHE A 16 15.29 -24.08 4.63
CA PHE A 16 16.20 -23.80 3.51
C PHE A 16 17.64 -24.26 3.77
N LYS A 17 17.99 -24.50 5.02
CA LYS A 17 19.31 -24.93 5.47
C LYS A 17 19.64 -26.33 4.94
N PRO A 18 20.84 -26.54 4.31
CA PRO A 18 21.29 -27.89 3.95
C PRO A 18 21.34 -28.82 5.17
N GLU A 19 20.90 -30.05 5.04
CA GLU A 19 20.88 -31.03 6.14
C GLU A 19 22.26 -31.29 6.73
N SER A 20 23.30 -31.24 5.89
CA SER A 20 24.70 -31.45 6.26
C SER A 20 25.29 -30.29 7.08
N LEU A 21 24.62 -29.17 7.24
CA LEU A 21 25.14 -27.96 7.87
C LEU A 21 24.37 -27.65 9.17
N SER A 22 25.07 -27.50 10.30
CA SER A 22 24.42 -27.02 11.52
C SER A 22 24.18 -25.51 11.45
N ALA A 23 23.16 -25.00 12.17
CA ALA A 23 22.86 -23.57 12.20
C ALA A 23 24.08 -22.73 12.66
N ASN A 24 24.81 -23.21 13.67
CA ASN A 24 26.02 -22.53 14.16
C ASN A 24 27.15 -22.53 13.12
N ALA A 25 27.38 -23.65 12.44
CA ALA A 25 28.37 -23.72 11.38
C ALA A 25 27.99 -22.83 10.19
N TRP A 26 26.69 -22.70 9.88
CA TRP A 26 26.20 -21.79 8.87
C TRP A 26 26.48 -20.32 9.23
N ALA A 27 26.18 -19.89 10.46
CA ALA A 27 26.49 -18.53 10.91
C ALA A 27 27.99 -18.20 10.80
N VAL A 28 28.85 -19.14 11.23
CA VAL A 28 30.31 -18.99 11.12
C VAL A 28 30.75 -18.87 9.67
N ARG A 29 30.26 -19.74 8.78
CA ARG A 29 30.56 -19.73 7.34
C ARG A 29 30.09 -18.43 6.66
N ALA A 30 28.99 -17.88 7.10
CA ALA A 30 28.43 -16.62 6.61
C ALA A 30 29.14 -15.38 7.20
N GLY A 31 30.05 -15.54 8.14
CA GLY A 31 30.71 -14.41 8.82
C GLY A 31 29.74 -13.53 9.62
N VAL A 32 28.72 -14.16 10.23
CA VAL A 32 27.75 -13.49 11.12
C VAL A 32 27.84 -14.04 12.53
N SER A 33 27.39 -13.26 13.53
CA SER A 33 27.39 -13.70 14.93
C SER A 33 26.50 -14.92 15.12
N ARG A 34 26.89 -15.85 15.99
CA ARG A 34 26.08 -17.01 16.37
C ARG A 34 24.78 -16.60 17.06
N THR A 35 24.73 -15.43 17.67
CA THR A 35 23.51 -14.86 18.29
C THR A 35 22.43 -14.50 17.28
N VAL A 36 22.77 -14.42 15.99
CA VAL A 36 21.83 -14.12 14.90
C VAL A 36 20.60 -15.04 14.92
N TRP A 37 20.78 -16.30 15.29
CA TRP A 37 19.68 -17.26 15.37
C TRP A 37 18.74 -17.00 16.53
N THR A 38 19.28 -16.58 17.67
CA THR A 38 18.47 -16.18 18.84
C THR A 38 17.67 -14.94 18.57
N ASP A 39 18.29 -13.96 17.90
CA ASP A 39 17.64 -12.69 17.54
C ASP A 39 16.55 -12.92 16.48
N MET A 40 16.83 -13.73 15.44
CA MET A 40 15.84 -14.07 14.43
C MET A 40 14.67 -14.88 14.99
N ARG A 41 14.92 -15.77 15.93
CA ARG A 41 13.87 -16.57 16.60
C ARG A 41 12.91 -15.67 17.37
N ARG A 42 13.44 -14.64 18.04
CA ARG A 42 12.64 -13.71 18.88
C ARG A 42 11.97 -12.60 18.08
N HIS A 43 12.71 -11.96 17.18
CA HIS A 43 12.30 -10.71 16.54
C HIS A 43 11.93 -10.85 15.05
N GLY A 44 12.41 -11.92 14.39
CA GLY A 44 12.01 -12.23 13.01
C GLY A 44 12.38 -11.20 11.95
N ASN A 45 13.34 -10.30 12.22
CA ASN A 45 13.66 -9.21 11.30
C ASN A 45 15.19 -9.09 11.08
N PRO A 46 15.82 -10.02 10.34
CA PRO A 46 17.23 -9.90 9.98
C PRO A 46 17.41 -8.73 8.98
N SER A 47 18.52 -8.01 9.08
CA SER A 47 18.88 -7.04 8.06
C SER A 47 19.06 -7.75 6.70
N ARG A 48 18.76 -7.05 5.60
CA ARG A 48 18.96 -7.57 4.24
C ARG A 48 20.40 -8.09 4.04
N ARG A 49 21.37 -7.35 4.54
CA ARG A 49 22.79 -7.72 4.47
C ARG A 49 23.10 -9.02 5.24
N THR A 50 22.44 -9.26 6.38
CA THR A 50 22.60 -10.50 7.16
C THR A 50 22.00 -11.68 6.40
N LEU A 51 20.83 -11.48 5.79
CA LEU A 51 20.16 -12.50 4.99
C LEU A 51 20.99 -12.86 3.75
N GLU A 52 21.51 -11.88 3.02
CA GLU A 52 22.40 -12.06 1.87
C GLU A 52 23.65 -12.87 2.23
N LYS A 53 24.31 -12.56 3.35
CA LYS A 53 25.49 -13.31 3.83
C LYS A 53 25.17 -14.76 4.14
N LEU A 54 24.06 -15.02 4.84
CA LEU A 54 23.64 -16.38 5.18
C LEU A 54 23.36 -17.18 3.93
N LEU A 55 22.59 -16.65 2.99
CA LEU A 55 22.23 -17.36 1.77
C LEU A 55 23.42 -17.59 0.85
N SER A 56 24.25 -16.58 0.65
CA SER A 56 25.50 -16.72 -0.15
C SER A 56 26.44 -17.78 0.40
N ALA A 57 26.50 -17.95 1.73
CA ALA A 57 27.35 -18.97 2.36
C ALA A 57 26.95 -20.41 2.02
N ILE A 58 25.72 -20.62 1.54
CA ILE A 58 25.22 -21.95 1.09
C ILE A 58 25.01 -21.99 -0.43
N GLY A 59 25.51 -20.97 -1.17
CA GLY A 59 25.40 -20.92 -2.62
C GLY A 59 24.02 -20.54 -3.14
N SER A 60 23.20 -19.84 -2.32
CA SER A 60 21.86 -19.43 -2.68
C SER A 60 21.71 -17.90 -2.64
N SER A 61 20.57 -17.41 -3.15
CA SER A 61 20.24 -15.99 -3.23
C SER A 61 18.99 -15.64 -2.44
N VAL A 62 18.82 -14.35 -2.14
CA VAL A 62 17.59 -13.84 -1.50
C VAL A 62 16.37 -14.12 -2.37
N ALA A 63 16.52 -14.04 -3.70
CA ALA A 63 15.43 -14.30 -4.64
C ALA A 63 14.96 -15.77 -4.57
N GLU A 64 15.87 -16.72 -4.48
CA GLU A 64 15.54 -18.14 -4.33
C GLU A 64 14.86 -18.43 -3.00
N PHE A 65 15.33 -17.80 -1.93
CA PHE A 65 14.71 -17.93 -0.62
C PHE A 65 13.29 -17.35 -0.58
N GLU A 66 13.08 -16.18 -1.19
CA GLU A 66 11.76 -15.55 -1.29
C GLU A 66 10.81 -16.37 -2.18
N ALA A 67 11.29 -16.95 -3.26
CA ALA A 67 10.51 -17.85 -4.11
C ALA A 67 10.00 -19.07 -3.34
N LEU A 68 10.84 -19.62 -2.47
CA LEU A 68 10.44 -20.76 -1.61
C LEU A 68 9.37 -20.36 -0.57
N ARG A 69 9.44 -19.14 -0.04
CA ARG A 69 8.47 -18.60 0.93
C ARG A 69 7.11 -18.33 0.31
N LEU A 70 7.07 -17.95 -0.95
CA LEU A 70 5.82 -17.67 -1.67
C LEU A 70 5.06 -18.95 -2.04
N GLY A 71 5.69 -20.13 -1.89
CA GLY A 71 5.09 -21.43 -2.20
C GLY A 71 4.93 -21.68 -3.71
N PRO A 72 4.76 -22.91 -4.17
CA PRO A 72 4.48 -23.19 -5.57
C PRO A 72 3.09 -22.67 -5.91
N GLU A 73 3.00 -21.80 -6.91
CA GLU A 73 1.72 -21.48 -7.56
C GLU A 73 1.00 -22.78 -7.98
N PRO A 74 -0.35 -22.86 -7.94
CA PRO A 74 -1.08 -24.04 -8.33
C PRO A 74 -0.74 -24.42 -9.77
N ARG A 75 -0.13 -25.57 -9.93
CA ARG A 75 0.25 -26.15 -11.23
C ARG A 75 -0.97 -26.27 -12.13
N ARG A 76 -1.00 -25.49 -13.19
CA ARG A 76 -1.77 -25.85 -14.38
C ARG A 76 -1.06 -27.00 -15.08
N SER A 77 -1.84 -28.04 -15.30
CA SER A 77 -1.63 -29.28 -16.00
C SER A 77 -0.50 -29.36 -17.03
N ALA A 78 0.13 -30.53 -17.01
CA ALA A 78 1.14 -31.12 -17.86
C ALA A 78 1.12 -30.77 -19.34
N ALA A 79 2.28 -30.42 -19.88
CA ALA A 79 2.65 -30.71 -21.25
C ALA A 79 4.14 -31.14 -21.28
N THR A 80 4.35 -32.32 -21.73
CA THR A 80 5.49 -33.03 -22.37
C THR A 80 6.92 -32.47 -22.23
N PRO A 81 7.93 -33.29 -21.85
CA PRO A 81 9.33 -32.88 -21.78
C PRO A 81 9.96 -32.86 -23.18
N GLY A 82 10.50 -31.75 -23.57
CA GLY A 82 11.28 -31.61 -24.78
C GLY A 82 11.51 -30.16 -25.16
N TYR A 83 12.65 -29.69 -24.84
CA TYR A 83 13.39 -28.56 -25.41
C TYR A 83 13.88 -27.55 -24.35
N ILE A 84 15.17 -27.63 -24.08
CA ILE A 84 15.93 -26.56 -23.41
C ILE A 84 16.15 -25.48 -24.46
N GLY A 85 15.29 -24.50 -24.49
CA GLY A 85 15.38 -23.35 -25.36
C GLY A 85 14.62 -22.16 -24.77
N ASP A 86 15.31 -21.08 -24.50
CA ASP A 86 14.81 -19.73 -24.26
C ASP A 86 13.78 -19.53 -23.12
N PHE A 87 14.18 -19.74 -21.87
CA PHE A 87 13.39 -19.25 -20.73
C PHE A 87 13.52 -17.75 -20.46
N ALA A 88 14.29 -17.01 -21.24
CA ALA A 88 14.45 -15.57 -21.08
C ALA A 88 13.44 -14.71 -21.86
N ALA A 89 12.62 -15.30 -22.74
CA ALA A 89 11.85 -14.51 -23.71
C ALA A 89 10.31 -14.45 -23.47
N SER A 90 9.75 -15.10 -22.46
CA SER A 90 8.27 -15.19 -22.38
C SER A 90 7.62 -14.75 -21.07
N TRP A 91 8.36 -14.14 -20.14
CA TRP A 91 7.74 -13.51 -18.98
C TRP A 91 7.51 -12.03 -19.21
N THR A 92 6.63 -11.69 -20.11
CA THR A 92 6.05 -10.35 -20.17
C THR A 92 4.95 -10.32 -19.11
N PRO A 93 5.09 -9.59 -18.01
CA PRO A 93 3.99 -9.42 -17.07
C PRO A 93 2.79 -8.90 -17.84
N ALA A 94 1.63 -9.54 -17.67
CA ALA A 94 0.41 -9.02 -18.28
C ALA A 94 0.29 -7.53 -17.92
N PRO A 95 0.07 -6.65 -18.90
CA PRO A 95 -0.01 -5.23 -18.65
C PRO A 95 -1.12 -4.97 -17.61
N LEU A 96 -0.77 -4.31 -16.52
CA LEU A 96 -1.74 -3.91 -15.51
C LEU A 96 -2.84 -3.08 -16.17
N ALA A 97 -4.09 -3.36 -15.81
CA ALA A 97 -5.21 -2.53 -16.25
C ALA A 97 -4.92 -1.07 -15.88
N ARG A 98 -5.08 -0.15 -16.84
CA ARG A 98 -4.78 1.26 -16.61
C ARG A 98 -5.63 1.82 -15.47
N LEU A 99 -5.05 2.77 -14.73
CA LEU A 99 -5.73 3.48 -13.65
C LEU A 99 -6.61 4.59 -14.24
N PRO A 100 -7.93 4.60 -14.01
CA PRO A 100 -8.77 5.68 -14.49
C PRO A 100 -8.42 6.99 -13.77
N LEU A 101 -8.25 8.07 -14.51
CA LEU A 101 -8.21 9.43 -14.00
C LEU A 101 -9.61 10.02 -14.15
N VAL A 102 -10.25 10.32 -13.03
CA VAL A 102 -11.61 10.86 -13.01
C VAL A 102 -11.62 12.38 -12.87
N ALA A 103 -12.71 13.00 -13.31
CA ALA A 103 -12.88 14.44 -13.20
C ALA A 103 -12.94 14.89 -11.74
N SER A 104 -12.31 16.02 -11.43
CA SER A 104 -12.34 16.66 -10.13
C SER A 104 -12.41 18.17 -10.28
N GLY A 105 -13.04 18.84 -9.32
CA GLY A 105 -13.25 20.27 -9.29
C GLY A 105 -13.32 20.81 -7.86
N LEU A 106 -13.35 22.15 -7.71
CA LEU A 106 -13.66 22.79 -6.45
C LEU A 106 -15.15 22.70 -6.19
N GLY A 107 -15.53 22.11 -5.05
CA GLY A 107 -16.92 21.95 -4.58
C GLY A 107 -17.37 23.03 -3.60
N GLY A 108 -16.65 24.15 -3.56
CA GLY A 108 -16.91 25.21 -2.60
C GLY A 108 -16.29 24.96 -1.22
N GLU A 109 -16.92 25.49 -0.20
CA GLU A 109 -16.50 25.34 1.19
C GLU A 109 -17.60 24.70 2.04
N TRP A 110 -17.18 23.94 3.01
CA TRP A 110 -18.04 23.43 4.07
C TRP A 110 -17.69 24.12 5.39
N THR A 111 -18.65 24.84 5.95
CA THR A 111 -18.45 25.57 7.20
C THR A 111 -18.58 24.63 8.39
N THR A 112 -17.55 24.60 9.22
CA THR A 112 -17.53 23.88 10.51
C THR A 112 -17.29 24.86 11.66
N PRO A 113 -17.46 24.45 12.92
CA PRO A 113 -17.13 25.29 14.07
C PRO A 113 -15.68 25.79 14.10
N GLU A 114 -14.74 24.98 13.55
CA GLU A 114 -13.32 25.32 13.46
C GLU A 114 -12.98 26.20 12.26
N GLY A 115 -13.95 26.43 11.37
CA GLY A 115 -13.81 27.26 10.19
C GLY A 115 -14.20 26.56 8.88
N PRO A 116 -14.00 27.25 7.75
CA PRO A 116 -14.30 26.67 6.45
C PRO A 116 -13.29 25.61 6.04
N ILE A 117 -13.79 24.55 5.43
CA ILE A 117 -13.03 23.45 4.84
C ILE A 117 -13.26 23.45 3.34
N GLU A 118 -12.18 23.40 2.56
CA GLU A 118 -12.24 23.26 1.10
C GLU A 118 -12.81 21.90 0.71
N VAL A 119 -13.85 21.89 -0.09
CA VAL A 119 -14.48 20.67 -0.61
C VAL A 119 -13.99 20.40 -2.03
N THR A 120 -13.61 19.17 -2.29
CA THR A 120 -13.33 18.68 -3.63
C THR A 120 -14.55 17.94 -4.16
N GLU A 121 -14.97 18.26 -5.36
CA GLU A 121 -15.94 17.46 -6.12
C GLU A 121 -15.21 16.45 -6.96
N ILE A 122 -15.65 15.19 -6.92
CA ILE A 122 -15.11 14.08 -7.71
C ILE A 122 -16.26 13.46 -8.48
N ASN A 123 -16.09 13.26 -9.78
CA ASN A 123 -17.07 12.54 -10.60
C ASN A 123 -16.50 11.17 -11.02
N PRO A 124 -16.77 10.08 -10.28
CA PRO A 124 -16.24 8.75 -10.59
C PRO A 124 -16.73 8.19 -11.95
N ARG A 125 -17.83 8.72 -12.46
CA ARG A 125 -18.43 8.30 -13.75
C ARG A 125 -17.79 8.99 -14.95
N GLU A 126 -17.13 10.13 -14.72
CA GLU A 126 -16.47 10.92 -15.76
C GLU A 126 -14.97 10.63 -15.77
N GLN A 127 -14.58 9.65 -16.57
CA GLN A 127 -13.18 9.32 -16.78
C GLN A 127 -12.60 10.24 -17.86
N ILE A 128 -11.62 11.06 -17.49
CA ILE A 128 -10.94 12.03 -18.37
C ILE A 128 -9.68 11.47 -19.02
N ASP A 129 -9.02 10.48 -18.38
CA ASP A 129 -7.80 9.88 -18.90
C ASP A 129 -7.57 8.48 -18.27
N ARG A 130 -6.53 7.78 -18.74
CA ARG A 130 -6.07 6.49 -18.23
C ARG A 130 -4.57 6.50 -18.01
N LEU A 131 -4.17 6.48 -16.76
CA LEU A 131 -2.78 6.54 -16.34
C LEU A 131 -2.15 5.13 -16.22
N ALA A 132 -0.83 5.09 -16.16
CA ALA A 132 -0.13 3.86 -15.78
C ALA A 132 -0.52 3.49 -14.35
N ARG A 133 -0.97 2.25 -14.15
CA ARG A 133 -1.34 1.78 -12.81
C ARG A 133 -0.09 1.45 -11.99
N PRO A 134 0.11 2.06 -10.82
CA PRO A 134 1.19 1.67 -9.92
C PRO A 134 1.08 0.19 -9.51
N PRO A 135 2.20 -0.55 -9.38
CA PRO A 135 2.18 -1.96 -8.97
C PRO A 135 1.47 -2.22 -7.64
N VAL A 136 1.54 -1.28 -6.70
CA VAL A 136 0.85 -1.36 -5.40
C VAL A 136 -0.67 -1.45 -5.55
N LEU A 137 -1.23 -0.94 -6.65
CA LEU A 137 -2.65 -0.97 -6.99
C LEU A 137 -3.04 -2.11 -7.94
N ALA A 138 -2.12 -3.03 -8.25
CA ALA A 138 -2.36 -4.10 -9.22
C ALA A 138 -3.59 -4.98 -8.88
N ARG A 139 -3.86 -5.16 -7.60
CA ARG A 139 -4.96 -5.99 -7.09
C ARG A 139 -6.21 -5.21 -6.68
N ASP A 140 -6.22 -3.90 -6.86
CA ASP A 140 -7.37 -3.06 -6.55
C ASP A 140 -8.04 -2.57 -7.84
N PRO A 141 -9.08 -3.27 -8.32
CA PRO A 141 -9.78 -2.88 -9.54
C PRO A 141 -10.58 -1.58 -9.37
N GLU A 142 -10.94 -1.20 -8.14
CA GLU A 142 -11.70 0.00 -7.81
C GLU A 142 -10.82 1.24 -7.64
N ALA A 143 -9.48 1.06 -7.66
CA ALA A 143 -8.55 2.17 -7.56
C ALA A 143 -8.71 3.14 -8.74
N PHE A 144 -8.64 4.41 -8.42
CA PHE A 144 -8.73 5.52 -9.38
C PHE A 144 -7.72 6.62 -9.04
N ALA A 145 -7.58 7.56 -9.93
CA ALA A 145 -6.80 8.78 -9.71
C ALA A 145 -7.69 10.00 -9.96
N PHE A 146 -7.36 11.10 -9.34
CA PHE A 146 -7.90 12.41 -9.67
C PHE A 146 -6.84 13.50 -9.47
N THR A 147 -7.12 14.71 -9.98
CA THR A 147 -6.23 15.86 -9.86
C THR A 147 -6.58 16.65 -8.61
N ILE A 148 -5.62 16.98 -7.78
CA ILE A 148 -5.79 17.87 -6.64
C ILE A 148 -6.19 19.25 -7.15
N VAL A 149 -7.29 19.76 -6.64
CA VAL A 149 -7.75 21.13 -6.84
C VAL A 149 -7.67 21.84 -5.50
N GLY A 150 -7.30 23.14 -5.53
CA GLY A 150 -7.13 23.90 -4.30
C GLY A 150 -5.78 23.73 -3.62
N THR A 151 -5.67 24.29 -2.43
CA THR A 151 -4.38 24.43 -1.72
C THR A 151 -4.39 23.87 -0.30
N ALA A 152 -5.48 23.31 0.16
CA ALA A 152 -5.66 22.82 1.54
C ALA A 152 -4.57 21.82 1.96
N MET A 153 -4.06 21.02 1.03
CA MET A 153 -3.04 20.01 1.30
C MET A 153 -1.60 20.44 0.98
N TRP A 154 -1.37 21.71 0.60
CA TRP A 154 -0.02 22.22 0.41
C TRP A 154 0.74 22.27 1.76
N PRO A 155 2.03 21.86 1.87
CA PRO A 155 2.94 21.46 0.80
C PRO A 155 2.91 19.95 0.45
N ARG A 156 2.09 19.14 1.11
CA ARG A 156 2.05 17.69 0.90
C ARG A 156 1.60 17.31 -0.51
N PHE A 157 0.54 17.95 -0.98
CA PHE A 157 0.08 17.87 -2.37
C PHE A 157 -0.10 19.26 -2.93
N ARG A 158 0.31 19.46 -4.17
CA ARG A 158 0.14 20.73 -4.88
C ARG A 158 -1.12 20.69 -5.75
N ALA A 159 -1.75 21.83 -5.94
CA ALA A 159 -2.79 21.96 -6.96
C ALA A 159 -2.22 21.53 -8.33
N GLY A 160 -2.98 20.71 -9.05
CA GLY A 160 -2.54 20.08 -10.30
C GLY A 160 -1.83 18.73 -10.15
N SER A 161 -1.40 18.34 -8.94
CA SER A 161 -0.88 17.00 -8.69
C SER A 161 -1.95 15.93 -8.91
N ARG A 162 -1.56 14.81 -9.51
CA ARG A 162 -2.42 13.64 -9.66
C ARG A 162 -2.16 12.66 -8.53
N ILE A 163 -3.17 12.27 -7.81
CA ILE A 163 -3.06 11.31 -6.72
C ILE A 163 -3.80 10.03 -7.04
N ALA A 164 -3.26 8.91 -6.55
CA ALA A 164 -3.87 7.59 -6.65
C ALA A 164 -4.59 7.24 -5.36
N VAL A 165 -5.82 6.76 -5.48
CA VAL A 165 -6.72 6.40 -4.38
C VAL A 165 -7.09 4.94 -4.45
N SER A 166 -7.08 4.28 -3.31
CA SER A 166 -7.49 2.89 -3.15
C SER A 166 -8.66 2.77 -2.19
N PRO A 167 -9.85 2.41 -2.67
CA PRO A 167 -10.99 2.09 -1.81
C PRO A 167 -10.77 0.84 -0.94
N ARG A 168 -9.93 -0.10 -1.39
CA ARG A 168 -9.71 -1.37 -0.70
C ARG A 168 -8.56 -1.36 0.30
N SER A 169 -7.67 -0.39 0.20
CA SER A 169 -6.56 -0.30 1.15
C SER A 169 -7.07 0.14 2.52
N PRO A 170 -6.65 -0.54 3.60
CA PRO A 170 -7.04 -0.13 4.93
C PRO A 170 -6.47 1.25 5.26
N VAL A 171 -7.33 2.09 5.84
CA VAL A 171 -6.95 3.44 6.30
C VAL A 171 -6.49 3.36 7.75
N ALA A 172 -5.33 3.93 8.03
CA ALA A 172 -4.75 4.08 9.35
C ALA A 172 -4.56 5.55 9.73
N VAL A 173 -4.46 5.83 11.03
CA VAL A 173 -4.04 7.14 11.54
C VAL A 173 -2.64 7.44 10.99
N GLY A 174 -2.46 8.66 10.49
CA GLY A 174 -1.24 9.08 9.79
C GLY A 174 -1.31 8.98 8.26
N ASP A 175 -2.36 8.40 7.71
CA ASP A 175 -2.56 8.35 6.26
C ASP A 175 -3.18 9.66 5.72
N GLU A 176 -2.84 9.99 4.47
CA GLU A 176 -3.62 10.92 3.67
C GLU A 176 -4.85 10.20 3.13
N VAL A 177 -6.00 10.85 3.21
CA VAL A 177 -7.30 10.26 2.91
C VAL A 177 -8.16 11.15 2.04
N VAL A 178 -9.06 10.50 1.32
CA VAL A 178 -10.23 11.11 0.69
C VAL A 178 -11.44 10.72 1.54
N ALA A 179 -11.96 11.66 2.32
CA ALA A 179 -13.16 11.47 3.11
C ALA A 179 -14.37 11.88 2.27
N ARG A 180 -15.14 10.90 1.75
CA ARG A 180 -16.37 11.17 1.03
C ARG A 180 -17.45 11.61 2.00
N LEU A 181 -18.08 12.74 1.70
CA LEU A 181 -19.16 13.29 2.48
C LEU A 181 -20.49 12.61 2.10
N ARG A 182 -21.35 12.41 3.07
CA ARG A 182 -22.72 12.01 2.78
C ARG A 182 -23.40 13.07 1.94
N PRO A 183 -24.20 12.69 0.96
CA PRO A 183 -25.01 13.64 0.20
C PRO A 183 -25.94 14.42 1.15
N ALA A 184 -25.87 15.75 1.13
CA ALA A 184 -26.86 16.59 1.78
C ALA A 184 -28.13 16.63 0.91
N GLU A 185 -29.31 16.70 1.52
CA GLU A 185 -30.56 16.86 0.79
C GLU A 185 -30.50 18.14 -0.07
N GLY A 186 -30.66 17.96 -1.40
CA GLY A 186 -30.64 19.04 -2.37
C GLY A 186 -29.25 19.46 -2.88
N ALA A 187 -28.18 18.80 -2.48
CA ALA A 187 -26.83 19.11 -2.95
C ALA A 187 -26.34 18.07 -3.97
N ALA A 188 -25.73 18.58 -5.02
CA ALA A 188 -24.88 17.96 -6.01
C ALA A 188 -25.50 17.71 -7.38
N HIS A 189 -24.68 17.97 -8.38
CA HIS A 189 -24.93 17.51 -9.75
C HIS A 189 -25.00 15.99 -9.76
N PRO A 190 -25.92 15.38 -10.52
CA PRO A 190 -26.03 13.93 -10.59
C PRO A 190 -24.71 13.27 -10.97
N GLY A 191 -24.20 12.40 -10.10
CA GLY A 191 -22.97 11.65 -10.32
C GLY A 191 -21.70 12.25 -9.74
N THR A 192 -21.76 13.44 -9.12
CA THR A 192 -20.64 14.08 -8.44
C THR A 192 -20.68 13.79 -6.95
N GLU A 193 -19.55 13.40 -6.38
CA GLU A 193 -19.35 13.13 -4.96
C GLU A 193 -18.57 14.28 -4.33
N ARG A 194 -19.01 14.73 -3.16
CA ARG A 194 -18.27 15.71 -2.37
C ARG A 194 -17.31 15.00 -1.44
N ALA A 195 -16.06 15.45 -1.39
CA ALA A 195 -15.02 14.83 -0.60
C ALA A 195 -14.07 15.88 0.00
N LEU A 196 -13.44 15.50 1.10
CA LEU A 196 -12.34 16.24 1.72
C LEU A 196 -11.05 15.47 1.47
N VAL A 197 -10.02 16.16 1.02
CA VAL A 197 -8.67 15.61 0.92
C VAL A 197 -7.89 16.08 2.12
N MET A 198 -7.54 15.18 3.04
CA MET A 198 -6.98 15.54 4.33
C MET A 198 -6.01 14.50 4.89
N HIS A 199 -5.33 14.85 5.97
CA HIS A 199 -4.52 13.93 6.76
C HIS A 199 -5.33 13.42 7.96
N LEU A 200 -5.39 12.10 8.15
CA LEU A 200 -6.11 11.49 9.28
C LEU A 200 -5.25 11.51 10.54
N VAL A 201 -5.59 12.38 11.47
CA VAL A 201 -4.87 12.55 12.76
C VAL A 201 -5.37 11.55 13.81
N ARG A 202 -6.70 11.36 13.87
CA ARG A 202 -7.32 10.49 14.87
C ARG A 202 -8.64 9.92 14.36
N ARG A 203 -8.93 8.70 14.80
CA ARG A 203 -10.21 8.03 14.54
C ARG A 203 -10.84 7.62 15.87
N SER A 204 -12.12 7.93 16.04
CA SER A 204 -12.97 7.51 17.14
C SER A 204 -14.22 6.81 16.58
N GLU A 205 -15.06 6.28 17.43
CA GLU A 205 -16.36 5.73 17.04
C GLU A 205 -17.34 6.81 16.56
N THR A 206 -17.22 8.03 17.10
CA THR A 206 -18.16 9.12 16.84
C THR A 206 -17.61 10.22 15.95
N PHE A 207 -16.28 10.33 15.80
CA PHE A 207 -15.67 11.39 15.00
C PHE A 207 -14.33 10.99 14.39
N PHE A 208 -13.94 11.74 13.37
CA PHE A 208 -12.60 11.78 12.82
C PHE A 208 -11.96 13.14 13.10
N GLU A 209 -10.68 13.17 13.47
CA GLU A 209 -9.87 14.39 13.43
C GLU A 209 -9.06 14.39 12.14
N LEU A 210 -9.37 15.32 11.27
CA LEU A 210 -8.79 15.49 9.95
C LEU A 210 -8.05 16.82 9.89
N ARG A 211 -6.81 16.80 9.38
CA ARG A 211 -5.95 17.98 9.28
C ARG A 211 -5.76 18.37 7.83
N GLN A 212 -5.98 19.64 7.54
CA GLN A 212 -5.43 20.31 6.34
C GLN A 212 -4.11 20.98 6.70
N PHE A 213 -3.23 21.16 5.75
CA PHE A 213 -1.92 21.77 5.99
C PHE A 213 -1.89 23.27 5.64
N ASN A 214 -2.83 23.75 4.85
CA ASN A 214 -2.86 25.16 4.44
C ASN A 214 -4.30 25.75 4.39
N PRO A 215 -4.67 26.66 5.31
CA PRO A 215 -3.95 26.93 6.55
C PRO A 215 -3.90 25.70 7.45
N ASP A 216 -2.84 25.57 8.26
CA ASP A 216 -2.69 24.42 9.16
C ASP A 216 -3.80 24.41 10.22
N ARG A 217 -4.75 23.50 10.06
CA ARG A 217 -5.92 23.35 10.94
C ARG A 217 -6.33 21.90 11.05
N THR A 218 -6.82 21.52 12.22
CA THR A 218 -7.43 20.22 12.47
C THR A 218 -8.92 20.42 12.74
N PHE A 219 -9.74 19.63 12.08
CA PHE A 219 -11.19 19.67 12.15
C PHE A 219 -11.69 18.38 12.78
N ARG A 220 -12.70 18.50 13.61
CA ARG A 220 -13.40 17.36 14.16
C ARG A 220 -14.72 17.17 13.39
N ILE A 221 -14.81 16.06 12.68
CA ILE A 221 -15.93 15.73 11.80
C ILE A 221 -16.64 14.49 12.33
N ASP A 222 -17.95 14.58 12.48
CA ASP A 222 -18.77 13.45 12.94
C ASP A 222 -18.68 12.29 11.92
N THR A 223 -18.63 11.05 12.42
CA THR A 223 -18.67 9.86 11.57
C THR A 223 -19.94 9.77 10.74
N ALA A 224 -21.04 10.37 11.22
CA ALA A 224 -22.31 10.44 10.49
C ALA A 224 -22.23 11.28 9.20
N GLU A 225 -21.32 12.26 9.13
CA GLU A 225 -21.11 13.11 7.95
C GLU A 225 -20.26 12.42 6.87
N ILE A 226 -19.53 11.38 7.23
CA ILE A 226 -18.62 10.66 6.32
C ILE A 226 -19.31 9.39 5.81
N GLU A 227 -19.41 9.26 4.51
CA GLU A 227 -19.90 8.04 3.86
C GLU A 227 -18.80 6.97 3.76
N ALA A 228 -17.61 7.38 3.34
CA ALA A 228 -16.46 6.49 3.19
C ALA A 228 -15.15 7.23 3.38
N MET A 229 -14.15 6.51 3.89
CA MET A 229 -12.78 6.98 4.03
C MET A 229 -11.89 6.14 3.11
N LEU A 230 -11.27 6.78 2.11
CA LEU A 230 -10.44 6.12 1.11
C LEU A 230 -8.99 6.51 1.29
N LYS A 231 -8.08 5.55 1.12
CA LYS A 231 -6.64 5.81 1.27
C LYS A 231 -6.05 6.43 0.02
N ILE A 232 -5.30 7.52 0.18
CA ILE A 232 -4.40 8.03 -0.85
C ILE A 232 -3.12 7.20 -0.78
N VAL A 233 -2.80 6.54 -1.88
CA VAL A 233 -1.65 5.61 -1.95
C VAL A 233 -0.38 6.35 -2.35
N GLY A 234 -0.51 7.45 -3.07
CA GLY A 234 0.62 8.30 -3.45
C GLY A 234 0.29 9.26 -4.59
N GLU A 235 1.27 10.10 -4.90
CA GLU A 235 1.25 11.02 -6.02
C GLU A 235 1.77 10.33 -7.28
N LEU A 236 1.14 10.58 -8.41
CA LEU A 236 1.51 10.04 -9.72
C LEU A 236 2.33 11.08 -10.49
N ILE A 237 3.48 10.69 -10.95
CA ILE A 237 4.42 11.50 -11.74
C ILE A 237 4.12 11.32 -13.24
#